data_28f0c672b3df50eeec65767be880c046
#
_entry.id   28f0c672b3df50eeec65767be880c046
#
_cell.length_a   1.000
_cell.length_b   1.000
_cell.length_c   1.000
_cell.angle_alpha   90.00
_cell.angle_beta   90.00
_cell.angle_gamma   90.00
#
_symmetry.space_group_name_H-M   'P 1'
#
loop_
_entity.id
_entity.type
_entity.pdbx_description
1 polymer ?
#
loop_
_entity_poly.entity_id
_entity_poly.type
_entity_poly.pdbx_seq_one_letter_code
_entity_poly.pdbx_strand_id
1 'polypeptide(L)'
;FRNDIIIRGGAPNESVYYLDGIEIPNINHFSTQGSAGGPVGMLNVSFIREVTLSSSAFGAEYDNPLSGVLSFEQREGNPNRFGGNFRFGASEAALTLEGPLFRKDKDKPAKTTLLFSVRRSYLQFLFELIGLPIRPDYWDYQWKINHEIDSYNTLVFLGLGTIDDFSVKAPDDFDAEQQATIEQVPIIQQKTITIGVSWKRKFKNGKGSMITSVSTNRLQNIFSRYQDNTQKSGVLFQNDSHEQETKLRFQTQHYLEQWKLAAGTNIQYSDYGNATQSVLYNLDYNTGIDFMKYGFFAKAERKFLDDNLGLSFGFRVDADSFSEGSSMMDNFSPRMALTYNLTEDQTWKINASVGRYYKIPTYTMLGYQNSQRRFVNKDAKYIRSDHLVAGLEYAPGNASRITLEGFYKKYSQYPISLIDGVSLANKGGGFEVLGNEAISSDGKGKSYGVEALYQQKLTKNFYGVFAYTYFHSQFTTTQGNYLPSVWDSRHLISFSGGYKLKRNWEISARWRFSGKTPYVPVDQNATLAAYPEVVLDYNQLGNVKLDPFNLADIRFDKKWNFKRYSFNFYFEIQNFLAQSVPRPDEYGLDRTEDGNLILPRNLVKVNTEENNNIPIPSFGFVIDF
;
A
#
# COMPACT_ATOMS: atom_id res chain seq x y z
N PHE A 1 5.96 -7.47 -11.03
CA PHE A 1 6.24 -6.16 -10.43
C PHE A 1 5.11 -5.78 -9.48
N ARG A 2 5.44 -5.55 -8.19
CA ARG A 2 4.47 -5.14 -7.17
C ARG A 2 4.92 -3.84 -6.53
N ASN A 3 3.98 -2.98 -6.19
CA ASN A 3 4.18 -1.74 -5.45
C ASN A 3 3.97 -1.98 -3.94
N ASP A 4 4.73 -2.90 -3.36
CA ASP A 4 4.68 -3.16 -1.94
C ASP A 4 5.38 -2.03 -1.18
N ILE A 5 4.68 -1.44 -0.21
CA ILE A 5 5.26 -0.41 0.65
C ILE A 5 5.82 -1.08 1.90
N ILE A 6 7.12 -1.21 1.94
CA ILE A 6 7.88 -1.76 3.08
C ILE A 6 8.43 -0.61 3.91
N ILE A 7 8.00 -0.49 5.15
CA ILE A 7 8.43 0.56 6.07
C ILE A 7 9.16 -0.07 7.23
N ARG A 8 10.45 0.26 7.38
CA ARG A 8 11.28 -0.24 8.49
C ARG A 8 11.20 -1.75 8.65
N GLY A 9 11.23 -2.46 7.52
CA GLY A 9 11.24 -3.92 7.48
C GLY A 9 9.98 -4.63 7.95
N GLY A 10 8.84 -3.94 8.02
CA GLY A 10 7.54 -4.56 8.26
C GLY A 10 6.88 -5.07 6.99
N ALA A 11 5.96 -6.03 7.10
CA ALA A 11 5.25 -6.61 5.96
C ALA A 11 4.34 -5.57 5.23
N PRO A 12 4.02 -5.77 3.95
CA PRO A 12 3.19 -4.84 3.18
C PRO A 12 1.82 -4.55 3.79
N ASN A 13 1.22 -5.55 4.45
CA ASN A 13 -0.09 -5.41 5.11
C ASN A 13 -0.03 -4.73 6.49
N GLU A 14 1.13 -4.29 6.95
CA GLU A 14 1.29 -3.66 8.27
C GLU A 14 1.05 -2.14 8.25
N SER A 15 0.89 -1.56 7.08
CA SER A 15 0.59 -0.15 6.91
C SER A 15 -0.91 0.10 6.76
N VAL A 16 -1.37 1.29 7.16
CA VAL A 16 -2.75 1.76 6.99
C VAL A 16 -2.78 3.04 6.18
N TYR A 17 -3.86 3.23 5.42
CA TYR A 17 -4.00 4.32 4.46
C TYR A 17 -5.24 5.16 4.76
N TYR A 18 -5.09 6.47 4.74
CA TYR A 18 -6.18 7.42 4.99
C TYR A 18 -6.29 8.43 3.85
N LEU A 19 -7.50 8.68 3.38
CA LEU A 19 -7.83 9.71 2.40
C LEU A 19 -8.76 10.73 3.07
N ASP A 20 -8.28 11.97 3.28
CA ASP A 20 -9.00 13.02 4.05
C ASP A 20 -9.51 12.57 5.44
N GLY A 21 -8.81 11.62 6.08
CA GLY A 21 -9.17 11.05 7.38
C GLY A 21 -10.12 9.86 7.33
N ILE A 22 -10.55 9.42 6.16
CA ILE A 22 -11.28 8.17 5.94
C ILE A 22 -10.26 7.08 5.58
N GLU A 23 -10.32 5.97 6.29
CA GLU A 23 -9.46 4.82 6.01
C GLU A 23 -9.89 4.13 4.71
N ILE A 24 -8.91 3.84 3.85
CA ILE A 24 -9.08 3.08 2.61
C ILE A 24 -8.32 1.75 2.71
N PRO A 25 -8.85 0.64 2.18
CA PRO A 25 -8.29 -0.69 2.42
C PRO A 25 -6.92 -0.87 1.77
N ASN A 26 -6.70 -0.27 0.61
CA ASN A 26 -5.44 -0.30 -0.13
C ASN A 26 -5.31 0.93 -1.05
N ILE A 27 -4.18 1.05 -1.72
CA ILE A 27 -3.89 2.15 -2.65
C ILE A 27 -3.48 1.66 -4.05
N ASN A 28 -3.63 0.37 -4.33
CA ASN A 28 -3.21 -0.26 -5.57
C ASN A 28 -4.35 -1.00 -6.26
N HIS A 29 -4.30 -1.04 -7.59
CA HIS A 29 -5.05 -1.99 -8.42
C HIS A 29 -4.49 -3.40 -8.27
N PHE A 30 -5.30 -4.43 -8.51
CA PHE A 30 -4.93 -5.85 -8.42
C PHE A 30 -4.26 -6.20 -7.08
N SER A 31 -4.79 -5.65 -5.99
CA SER A 31 -4.21 -5.87 -4.66
C SER A 31 -4.45 -7.30 -4.20
N THR A 32 -3.41 -7.90 -3.59
CA THR A 32 -3.51 -9.23 -2.99
C THR A 32 -4.38 -9.17 -1.73
N GLN A 33 -5.38 -10.06 -1.64
CA GLN A 33 -6.21 -10.17 -0.45
C GLN A 33 -5.39 -10.62 0.77
N GLY A 34 -5.60 -9.96 1.91
CA GLY A 34 -4.78 -10.16 3.12
C GLY A 34 -3.42 -9.45 3.10
N SER A 35 -3.07 -8.79 1.99
CA SER A 35 -1.90 -7.92 1.81
C SER A 35 -2.37 -6.55 1.29
N ALA A 36 -1.46 -5.63 1.00
CA ALA A 36 -1.79 -4.30 0.44
C ALA A 36 -1.03 -4.00 -0.85
N GLY A 37 -0.18 -4.93 -1.31
CA GLY A 37 0.63 -4.75 -2.51
C GLY A 37 -0.15 -4.98 -3.80
N GLY A 38 0.19 -4.23 -4.84
CA GLY A 38 -0.35 -4.38 -6.18
C GLY A 38 0.52 -3.65 -7.21
N PRO A 39 0.36 -3.90 -8.52
CA PRO A 39 1.30 -3.38 -9.53
C PRO A 39 1.14 -1.90 -9.85
N VAL A 40 -0.05 -1.32 -9.67
CA VAL A 40 -0.37 0.05 -10.10
C VAL A 40 -1.14 0.80 -9.03
N GLY A 41 -0.74 2.05 -8.76
CA GLY A 41 -1.44 2.92 -7.80
C GLY A 41 -2.79 3.41 -8.32
N MET A 42 -3.81 3.43 -7.45
CA MET A 42 -5.19 3.83 -7.79
C MET A 42 -5.52 5.28 -7.47
N LEU A 43 -4.71 5.98 -6.68
CA LEU A 43 -4.96 7.37 -6.32
C LEU A 43 -4.56 8.33 -7.45
N ASN A 44 -5.45 9.27 -7.77
CA ASN A 44 -5.10 10.35 -8.70
C ASN A 44 -4.22 11.39 -8.01
N VAL A 45 -2.95 11.44 -8.38
CA VAL A 45 -1.97 12.36 -7.79
C VAL A 45 -2.32 13.84 -7.99
N SER A 46 -3.11 14.20 -9.02
CA SER A 46 -3.54 15.60 -9.23
C SER A 46 -4.52 16.11 -8.15
N PHE A 47 -5.12 15.21 -7.38
CA PHE A 47 -5.98 15.53 -6.25
C PHE A 47 -5.20 15.79 -4.97
N ILE A 48 -4.00 15.23 -4.86
CA ILE A 48 -3.26 15.21 -3.61
C ILE A 48 -2.58 16.57 -3.40
N ARG A 49 -2.89 17.19 -2.25
CA ARG A 49 -2.25 18.39 -1.76
C ARG A 49 -1.03 18.06 -0.90
N GLU A 50 -1.18 17.03 -0.06
CA GLU A 50 -0.16 16.64 0.91
C GLU A 50 -0.21 15.14 1.17
N VAL A 51 0.95 14.53 1.33
CA VAL A 51 1.10 13.15 1.80
C VAL A 51 1.95 13.18 3.06
N THR A 52 1.38 12.65 4.13
CA THR A 52 2.11 12.46 5.40
C THR A 52 2.39 10.98 5.59
N LEU A 53 3.66 10.63 5.71
CA LEU A 53 4.11 9.31 6.13
C LEU A 53 4.56 9.37 7.58
N SER A 54 3.93 8.58 8.44
CA SER A 54 4.41 8.28 9.79
C SER A 54 4.95 6.86 9.80
N SER A 55 6.26 6.70 10.03
CA SER A 55 6.94 5.39 10.09
C SER A 55 7.12 4.88 11.52
N SER A 56 6.75 5.71 12.51
CA SER A 56 6.72 5.41 13.95
C SER A 56 5.95 6.50 14.69
N ALA A 57 5.84 6.38 16.02
CA ALA A 57 5.13 7.34 16.86
C ALA A 57 3.69 7.62 16.39
N PHE A 58 3.03 6.62 15.82
CA PHE A 58 1.67 6.79 15.30
C PHE A 58 0.77 7.34 16.41
N GLY A 59 -0.02 8.36 16.09
CA GLY A 59 -1.01 8.92 17.00
C GLY A 59 -1.99 7.87 17.50
N ALA A 60 -2.51 8.04 18.71
CA ALA A 60 -3.45 7.08 19.32
C ALA A 60 -4.78 6.98 18.54
N GLU A 61 -5.08 7.95 17.69
CA GLU A 61 -6.21 7.97 16.78
C GLU A 61 -6.19 6.89 15.71
N TYR A 62 -5.02 6.30 15.42
CA TYR A 62 -4.87 5.26 14.39
C TYR A 62 -4.92 3.87 14.99
N ASP A 63 -5.83 3.04 14.50
CA ASP A 63 -5.92 1.60 14.78
C ASP A 63 -5.22 0.79 13.69
N ASN A 64 -4.78 -0.43 14.04
CA ASN A 64 -4.12 -1.39 13.15
C ASN A 64 -2.73 -1.05 12.54
N PRO A 65 -2.07 0.12 12.64
CA PRO A 65 -0.74 0.25 12.07
C PRO A 65 0.30 -0.54 12.87
N LEU A 66 1.11 -1.35 12.20
CA LEU A 66 2.31 -1.97 12.76
C LEU A 66 3.59 -1.42 12.15
N SER A 67 3.53 -0.80 10.96
CA SER A 67 4.71 -0.30 10.25
C SER A 67 4.58 1.13 9.77
N GLY A 68 3.43 1.53 9.28
CA GLY A 68 3.26 2.87 8.75
C GLY A 68 1.81 3.36 8.74
N VAL A 69 1.67 4.68 8.79
CA VAL A 69 0.42 5.39 8.49
C VAL A 69 0.71 6.34 7.34
N LEU A 70 0.01 6.15 6.22
CA LEU A 70 0.03 7.08 5.10
C LEU A 70 -1.29 7.83 5.06
N SER A 71 -1.21 9.15 5.21
CA SER A 71 -2.36 10.05 5.12
C SER A 71 -2.24 10.92 3.89
N PHE A 72 -3.23 10.83 3.02
CA PHE A 72 -3.35 11.62 1.80
C PHE A 72 -4.41 12.70 2.02
N GLU A 73 -4.00 13.97 1.91
CA GLU A 73 -4.93 15.08 1.94
C GLU A 73 -5.20 15.54 0.51
N GLN A 74 -6.47 15.52 0.13
CA GLN A 74 -6.91 16.02 -1.16
C GLN A 74 -7.10 17.54 -1.12
N ARG A 75 -6.76 18.22 -2.21
CA ARG A 75 -7.12 19.61 -2.42
C ARG A 75 -8.66 19.76 -2.52
N GLU A 76 -9.14 20.96 -2.43
CA GLU A 76 -10.54 21.29 -2.68
C GLU A 76 -10.75 21.69 -4.14
N GLY A 77 -11.97 21.49 -4.64
CA GLY A 77 -12.34 22.00 -5.96
C GLY A 77 -12.33 23.53 -5.98
N ASN A 78 -12.15 24.12 -7.15
CA ASN A 78 -12.12 25.58 -7.31
C ASN A 78 -13.52 26.19 -6.98
N PRO A 79 -13.63 27.11 -5.99
CA PRO A 79 -14.93 27.66 -5.61
C PRO A 79 -15.44 28.75 -6.58
N ASN A 80 -14.59 29.22 -7.51
CA ASN A 80 -14.90 30.38 -8.34
C ASN A 80 -15.20 30.02 -9.80
N ARG A 81 -14.60 28.97 -10.33
CA ARG A 81 -14.75 28.60 -11.74
C ARG A 81 -14.65 27.09 -11.94
N PHE A 82 -15.31 26.60 -12.98
CA PHE A 82 -15.07 25.27 -13.51
C PHE A 82 -13.72 25.21 -14.25
N GLY A 83 -13.06 24.11 -14.13
CA GLY A 83 -11.82 23.78 -14.80
C GLY A 83 -11.56 22.30 -14.68
N GLY A 84 -10.43 21.87 -15.19
CA GLY A 84 -10.04 20.49 -15.13
C GLY A 84 -8.74 20.23 -15.87
N ASN A 85 -8.39 18.95 -15.97
CA ASN A 85 -7.31 18.51 -16.83
C ASN A 85 -7.68 17.22 -17.54
N PHE A 86 -7.16 17.07 -18.74
CA PHE A 86 -7.10 15.83 -19.45
C PHE A 86 -5.64 15.38 -19.54
N ARG A 87 -5.38 14.16 -19.06
CA ARG A 87 -4.07 13.51 -19.13
C ARG A 87 -4.15 12.36 -20.10
N PHE A 88 -3.15 12.25 -20.96
CA PHE A 88 -2.90 11.09 -21.80
C PHE A 88 -1.45 10.66 -21.58
N GLY A 89 -1.23 9.44 -21.11
CA GLY A 89 0.09 8.88 -20.83
C GLY A 89 0.39 7.63 -21.65
N ALA A 90 1.48 6.95 -21.35
CA ALA A 90 1.86 5.71 -22.05
C ALA A 90 0.91 4.54 -21.75
N SER A 91 0.28 4.53 -20.59
CA SER A 91 -0.50 3.39 -20.10
C SER A 91 -1.95 3.72 -19.74
N GLU A 92 -2.31 5.02 -19.68
CA GLU A 92 -3.61 5.46 -19.19
C GLU A 92 -4.05 6.80 -19.73
N ALA A 93 -5.37 7.00 -19.78
CA ALA A 93 -5.99 8.30 -19.97
C ALA A 93 -6.83 8.67 -18.74
N ALA A 94 -6.79 9.94 -18.34
CA ALA A 94 -7.52 10.45 -17.18
C ALA A 94 -8.17 11.79 -17.47
N LEU A 95 -9.42 11.94 -17.02
CA LEU A 95 -10.14 13.22 -17.01
C LEU A 95 -10.38 13.64 -15.57
N THR A 96 -9.96 14.86 -15.23
CA THR A 96 -10.22 15.48 -13.94
C THR A 96 -11.05 16.73 -14.16
N LEU A 97 -12.12 16.89 -13.39
CA LEU A 97 -12.99 18.04 -13.39
C LEU A 97 -13.09 18.64 -12.00
N GLU A 98 -13.14 19.94 -11.90
CA GLU A 98 -13.34 20.64 -10.64
C GLU A 98 -14.16 21.91 -10.82
N GLY A 99 -14.83 22.31 -9.77
CA GLY A 99 -15.55 23.58 -9.82
C GLY A 99 -16.61 23.74 -8.74
N PRO A 100 -17.30 24.89 -8.77
CA PRO A 100 -18.37 25.19 -7.85
C PRO A 100 -19.63 24.39 -8.18
N LEU A 101 -20.29 23.85 -7.15
CA LEU A 101 -21.66 23.35 -7.24
C LEU A 101 -22.62 24.36 -6.60
N PHE A 102 -23.81 24.53 -7.17
CA PHE A 102 -24.90 25.36 -6.61
C PHE A 102 -24.48 26.80 -6.29
N ARG A 103 -23.69 27.43 -7.16
CA ARG A 103 -23.27 28.83 -6.99
C ARG A 103 -24.46 29.78 -7.25
N LYS A 104 -25.02 30.37 -6.18
CA LYS A 104 -26.15 31.31 -6.26
C LYS A 104 -25.73 32.71 -6.68
N ASP A 105 -24.55 33.16 -6.22
CA ASP A 105 -24.02 34.50 -6.45
C ASP A 105 -22.67 34.39 -7.18
N LYS A 106 -22.58 34.99 -8.36
CA LYS A 106 -21.35 34.93 -9.18
C LYS A 106 -20.19 35.75 -8.60
N ASP A 107 -20.48 36.68 -7.71
CA ASP A 107 -19.48 37.56 -7.09
C ASP A 107 -18.90 36.96 -5.80
N LYS A 108 -19.45 35.86 -5.31
CA LYS A 108 -18.97 35.15 -4.12
C LYS A 108 -18.48 33.75 -4.44
N PRO A 109 -17.45 33.25 -3.73
CA PRO A 109 -17.03 31.86 -3.86
C PRO A 109 -18.18 30.92 -3.47
N ALA A 110 -18.28 29.80 -4.17
CA ALA A 110 -19.27 28.79 -3.85
C ALA A 110 -18.94 28.11 -2.52
N LYS A 111 -19.96 27.87 -1.69
CA LYS A 111 -19.84 27.06 -0.46
C LYS A 111 -19.67 25.57 -0.73
N THR A 112 -20.04 25.11 -1.92
CA THR A 112 -19.95 23.70 -2.32
C THR A 112 -19.06 23.60 -3.53
N THR A 113 -18.02 22.76 -3.42
CA THR A 113 -17.09 22.48 -4.51
C THR A 113 -17.05 20.99 -4.82
N LEU A 114 -16.84 20.68 -6.10
CA LEU A 114 -16.63 19.32 -6.61
C LEU A 114 -15.20 19.17 -7.11
N LEU A 115 -14.66 18.01 -6.85
CA LEU A 115 -13.46 17.48 -7.48
C LEU A 115 -13.81 16.07 -7.93
N PHE A 116 -13.63 15.76 -9.22
CA PHE A 116 -13.99 14.47 -9.83
C PHE A 116 -12.92 14.02 -10.80
N SER A 117 -12.61 12.74 -10.81
CA SER A 117 -11.70 12.13 -11.77
C SER A 117 -12.19 10.75 -12.17
N VAL A 118 -11.98 10.42 -13.43
CA VAL A 118 -12.06 9.06 -13.96
C VAL A 118 -10.80 8.77 -14.75
N ARG A 119 -10.28 7.55 -14.59
CA ARG A 119 -9.08 7.08 -15.28
C ARG A 119 -9.35 5.72 -15.91
N ARG A 120 -8.83 5.52 -17.12
CA ARG A 120 -8.88 4.27 -17.87
C ARG A 120 -7.47 3.85 -18.25
N SER A 121 -7.11 2.61 -17.92
CA SER A 121 -5.91 1.96 -18.42
C SER A 121 -6.09 1.47 -19.85
N TYR A 122 -5.00 1.45 -20.60
CA TYR A 122 -4.85 0.71 -21.85
C TYR A 122 -3.51 -0.05 -21.91
N LEU A 123 -3.02 -0.46 -20.73
CA LEU A 123 -1.82 -1.28 -20.56
C LEU A 123 -1.85 -2.55 -21.41
N GLN A 124 -3.03 -3.12 -21.63
CA GLN A 124 -3.22 -4.30 -22.48
C GLN A 124 -2.67 -4.10 -23.89
N PHE A 125 -2.86 -2.91 -24.49
CA PHE A 125 -2.33 -2.61 -25.82
C PHE A 125 -0.82 -2.40 -25.80
N LEU A 126 -0.29 -1.76 -24.75
CA LEU A 126 1.14 -1.58 -24.59
C LEU A 126 1.83 -2.93 -24.43
N PHE A 127 1.27 -3.82 -23.60
CA PHE A 127 1.83 -5.15 -23.36
C PHE A 127 1.75 -6.04 -24.60
N GLU A 128 0.71 -5.90 -25.41
CA GLU A 128 0.63 -6.57 -26.71
C GLU A 128 1.73 -6.09 -27.67
N LEU A 129 1.98 -4.77 -27.73
CA LEU A 129 3.04 -4.19 -28.57
C LEU A 129 4.46 -4.66 -28.20
N ILE A 130 4.72 -4.93 -26.92
CA ILE A 130 6.02 -5.41 -26.43
C ILE A 130 6.06 -6.93 -26.25
N GLY A 131 5.07 -7.65 -26.77
CA GLY A 131 5.04 -9.10 -26.80
C GLY A 131 4.78 -9.78 -25.46
N LEU A 132 4.24 -9.10 -24.43
CA LEU A 132 3.89 -9.74 -23.17
C LEU A 132 2.52 -10.44 -23.26
N PRO A 133 2.36 -11.64 -22.65
CA PRO A 133 1.11 -12.40 -22.73
C PRO A 133 0.01 -11.89 -21.80
N ILE A 134 0.34 -11.02 -20.85
CA ILE A 134 -0.60 -10.50 -19.85
C ILE A 134 -1.35 -9.26 -20.34
N ARG A 135 -2.61 -9.12 -19.92
CA ARG A 135 -3.54 -8.07 -20.37
C ARG A 135 -4.24 -7.42 -19.17
N PRO A 136 -3.53 -6.57 -18.36
CA PRO A 136 -4.16 -5.82 -17.30
C PRO A 136 -5.02 -4.70 -17.85
N ASP A 137 -6.24 -4.61 -17.38
CA ASP A 137 -7.22 -3.59 -17.72
C ASP A 137 -7.85 -3.06 -16.44
N TYR A 138 -7.90 -1.75 -16.27
CA TYR A 138 -8.54 -1.17 -15.11
C TYR A 138 -9.22 0.16 -15.40
N TRP A 139 -10.25 0.43 -14.59
CA TRP A 139 -10.86 1.72 -14.40
C TRP A 139 -10.72 2.14 -12.96
N ASP A 140 -10.53 3.42 -12.72
CA ASP A 140 -10.77 4.02 -11.41
C ASP A 140 -11.50 5.35 -11.52
N TYR A 141 -12.17 5.67 -10.43
CA TYR A 141 -12.83 6.95 -10.24
C TYR A 141 -12.59 7.44 -8.82
N GLN A 142 -12.46 8.76 -8.70
CA GLN A 142 -12.26 9.44 -7.42
C GLN A 142 -13.02 10.74 -7.43
N TRP A 143 -13.72 11.05 -6.33
CA TRP A 143 -14.45 12.29 -6.21
C TRP A 143 -14.47 12.80 -4.78
N LYS A 144 -14.59 14.13 -4.63
CA LYS A 144 -14.73 14.82 -3.36
C LYS A 144 -15.70 15.97 -3.53
N ILE A 145 -16.65 16.07 -2.62
CA ILE A 145 -17.53 17.24 -2.49
C ILE A 145 -17.25 17.85 -1.13
N ASN A 146 -16.84 19.11 -1.12
CA ASN A 146 -16.65 19.90 0.08
C ASN A 146 -17.80 20.89 0.19
N HIS A 147 -18.51 20.91 1.33
CA HIS A 147 -19.62 21.82 1.60
C HIS A 147 -19.41 22.59 2.90
N GLU A 148 -19.22 23.88 2.79
CA GLU A 148 -19.13 24.80 3.93
C GLU A 148 -20.54 25.19 4.38
N ILE A 149 -21.03 24.60 5.47
CA ILE A 149 -22.31 24.97 6.08
C ILE A 149 -22.18 26.40 6.61
N ASP A 150 -21.15 26.63 7.43
CA ASP A 150 -20.77 27.91 7.99
C ASP A 150 -19.26 27.94 8.28
N SER A 151 -18.74 29.02 8.88
CA SER A 151 -17.32 29.19 9.21
C SER A 151 -16.77 28.18 10.21
N TYR A 152 -17.61 27.43 10.89
CA TYR A 152 -17.25 26.43 11.90
C TYR A 152 -17.51 25.00 11.46
N ASN A 153 -18.40 24.78 10.50
CA ASN A 153 -18.88 23.48 10.10
C ASN A 153 -18.66 23.22 8.62
N THR A 154 -17.98 22.12 8.32
CA THR A 154 -17.72 21.64 6.95
C THR A 154 -18.12 20.18 6.84
N LEU A 155 -18.86 19.83 5.79
CA LEU A 155 -19.12 18.46 5.38
C LEU A 155 -18.23 18.11 4.19
N VAL A 156 -17.58 16.97 4.26
CA VAL A 156 -16.76 16.41 3.19
C VAL A 156 -17.33 15.06 2.81
N PHE A 157 -17.75 14.91 1.57
CA PHE A 157 -18.15 13.64 0.99
C PHE A 157 -17.03 13.20 0.04
N LEU A 158 -16.64 11.94 0.08
CA LEU A 158 -15.67 11.39 -0.83
C LEU A 158 -16.04 9.99 -1.29
N GLY A 159 -15.54 9.65 -2.46
CA GLY A 159 -15.62 8.31 -3.02
C GLY A 159 -14.39 7.98 -3.86
N LEU A 160 -14.01 6.72 -3.80
CA LEU A 160 -12.93 6.12 -4.55
C LEU A 160 -13.35 4.73 -4.95
N GLY A 161 -13.11 4.32 -6.19
CA GLY A 161 -13.41 2.95 -6.62
C GLY A 161 -12.59 2.50 -7.79
N THR A 162 -12.45 1.18 -7.93
CA THR A 162 -11.74 0.52 -9.02
C THR A 162 -12.55 -0.62 -9.60
N ILE A 163 -12.32 -0.90 -10.89
CA ILE A 163 -12.77 -2.09 -11.59
C ILE A 163 -11.55 -2.62 -12.33
N ASP A 164 -11.08 -3.79 -11.94
CA ASP A 164 -9.86 -4.40 -12.39
C ASP A 164 -10.17 -5.73 -13.08
N ASP A 165 -9.65 -5.93 -14.28
CA ASP A 165 -9.73 -7.18 -15.04
C ASP A 165 -8.34 -7.54 -15.58
N PHE A 166 -7.84 -8.68 -15.15
CA PHE A 166 -6.57 -9.21 -15.60
C PHE A 166 -6.81 -10.50 -16.37
N SER A 167 -6.34 -10.53 -17.60
CA SER A 167 -6.46 -11.68 -18.49
C SER A 167 -5.13 -11.99 -19.17
N VAL A 168 -5.06 -13.09 -19.90
CA VAL A 168 -3.90 -13.50 -20.68
C VAL A 168 -4.29 -13.70 -22.14
N LYS A 169 -3.32 -13.57 -23.05
CA LYS A 169 -3.46 -13.83 -24.47
C LYS A 169 -2.25 -14.62 -24.95
N ALA A 170 -2.48 -15.68 -25.71
CA ALA A 170 -1.38 -16.43 -26.31
C ALA A 170 -0.59 -15.56 -27.30
N PRO A 171 0.74 -15.67 -27.36
CA PRO A 171 1.55 -15.03 -28.38
C PRO A 171 1.31 -15.67 -29.74
N ASP A 172 1.69 -14.96 -30.81
CA ASP A 172 1.56 -15.48 -32.17
C ASP A 172 2.55 -16.63 -32.45
N ASP A 173 3.77 -16.53 -31.88
CA ASP A 173 4.79 -17.57 -31.95
C ASP A 173 4.99 -18.19 -30.55
N PHE A 174 5.36 -19.47 -30.50
CA PHE A 174 5.60 -20.15 -29.23
C PHE A 174 6.84 -19.58 -28.53
N ASP A 175 6.66 -19.27 -27.24
CA ASP A 175 7.71 -18.87 -26.31
C ASP A 175 7.50 -19.59 -24.98
N ALA A 176 8.52 -20.29 -24.48
CA ALA A 176 8.38 -21.13 -23.29
C ALA A 176 8.13 -20.34 -21.99
N GLU A 177 8.73 -19.14 -21.85
CA GLU A 177 8.52 -18.25 -20.71
C GLU A 177 7.11 -17.69 -20.72
N GLN A 178 6.64 -17.24 -21.89
CA GLN A 178 5.27 -16.72 -22.03
C GLN A 178 4.23 -17.82 -21.82
N GLN A 179 4.48 -19.02 -22.31
CA GLN A 179 3.58 -20.17 -22.11
C GLN A 179 3.47 -20.53 -20.61
N ALA A 180 4.60 -20.60 -19.90
CA ALA A 180 4.59 -20.82 -18.45
C ALA A 180 3.84 -19.71 -17.72
N THR A 181 4.04 -18.45 -18.09
CA THR A 181 3.29 -17.30 -17.56
C THR A 181 1.79 -17.47 -17.78
N ILE A 182 1.36 -17.82 -19.01
CA ILE A 182 -0.07 -18.03 -19.34
C ILE A 182 -0.68 -19.13 -18.47
N GLU A 183 0.03 -20.23 -18.27
CA GLU A 183 -0.48 -21.38 -17.52
C GLU A 183 -0.54 -21.14 -16.01
N GLN A 184 0.43 -20.39 -15.45
CA GLN A 184 0.60 -20.24 -14.00
C GLN A 184 -0.05 -18.98 -13.44
N VAL A 185 -0.13 -17.89 -14.22
CA VAL A 185 -0.69 -16.62 -13.77
C VAL A 185 -2.20 -16.74 -13.58
N PRO A 186 -2.75 -16.31 -12.43
CA PRO A 186 -4.19 -16.31 -12.23
C PRO A 186 -4.89 -15.23 -13.03
N ILE A 187 -6.12 -15.50 -13.42
CA ILE A 187 -7.06 -14.51 -13.92
C ILE A 187 -7.69 -13.81 -12.72
N ILE A 188 -7.56 -12.48 -12.65
CA ILE A 188 -7.98 -11.69 -11.49
C ILE A 188 -9.06 -10.70 -11.94
N GLN A 189 -10.19 -10.70 -11.23
CA GLN A 189 -11.22 -9.68 -11.35
C GLN A 189 -11.46 -9.07 -9.97
N GLN A 190 -11.27 -7.76 -9.86
CA GLN A 190 -11.47 -7.05 -8.60
C GLN A 190 -12.38 -5.84 -8.77
N LYS A 191 -13.16 -5.57 -7.74
CA LYS A 191 -13.93 -4.33 -7.61
C LYS A 191 -13.74 -3.79 -6.21
N THR A 192 -13.30 -2.53 -6.12
CA THR A 192 -13.15 -1.84 -4.84
C THR A 192 -13.99 -0.59 -4.85
N ILE A 193 -14.69 -0.33 -3.76
CA ILE A 193 -15.40 0.92 -3.55
C ILE A 193 -15.20 1.40 -2.11
N THR A 194 -14.87 2.67 -1.95
CA THR A 194 -14.89 3.38 -0.67
C THR A 194 -15.78 4.60 -0.83
N ILE A 195 -16.73 4.77 0.07
CA ILE A 195 -17.58 5.96 0.16
C ILE A 195 -17.58 6.42 1.60
N GLY A 196 -17.48 7.72 1.82
CA GLY A 196 -17.55 8.25 3.17
C GLY A 196 -17.99 9.70 3.25
N VAL A 197 -18.44 10.07 4.43
CA VAL A 197 -18.80 11.43 4.81
C VAL A 197 -18.11 11.78 6.12
N SER A 198 -17.53 12.98 6.17
CA SER A 198 -16.92 13.53 7.37
C SER A 198 -17.53 14.87 7.70
N TRP A 199 -17.97 15.03 8.95
CA TRP A 199 -18.36 16.31 9.52
C TRP A 199 -17.21 16.85 10.36
N LYS A 200 -16.62 17.97 9.93
CA LYS A 200 -15.55 18.69 10.62
C LYS A 200 -16.14 19.93 11.28
N ARG A 201 -15.98 20.05 12.59
CA ARG A 201 -16.47 21.18 13.37
C ARG A 201 -15.36 21.83 14.17
N LYS A 202 -15.18 23.15 14.01
CA LYS A 202 -14.36 23.98 14.88
C LYS A 202 -15.23 24.56 16.00
N PHE A 203 -14.72 24.58 17.22
CA PHE A 203 -15.48 25.17 18.33
C PHE A 203 -15.44 26.69 18.24
N LYS A 204 -16.59 27.34 18.51
CA LYS A 204 -16.72 28.81 18.38
C LYS A 204 -15.77 29.61 19.26
N ASN A 205 -15.33 29.04 20.39
CA ASN A 205 -14.34 29.64 21.28
C ASN A 205 -12.89 29.49 20.79
N GLY A 206 -12.65 28.86 19.63
CA GLY A 206 -11.31 28.59 19.10
C GLY A 206 -10.51 27.52 19.88
N LYS A 207 -11.08 26.93 20.94
CA LYS A 207 -10.37 26.04 21.87
C LYS A 207 -10.51 24.54 21.51
N GLY A 208 -10.78 24.22 20.26
CA GLY A 208 -10.83 22.84 19.85
C GLY A 208 -11.62 22.58 18.57
N SER A 209 -11.70 21.31 18.23
CA SER A 209 -12.41 20.81 17.05
C SER A 209 -12.91 19.37 17.29
N MET A 210 -13.86 18.95 16.50
CA MET A 210 -14.27 17.56 16.41
C MET A 210 -14.43 17.13 14.97
N ILE A 211 -14.23 15.84 14.73
CA ILE A 211 -14.45 15.19 13.45
C ILE A 211 -15.29 13.93 13.71
N THR A 212 -16.37 13.79 12.98
CA THR A 212 -17.16 12.56 12.93
C THR A 212 -17.21 12.09 11.50
N SER A 213 -16.86 10.85 11.24
CA SER A 213 -16.92 10.27 9.89
C SER A 213 -17.62 8.93 9.90
N VAL A 214 -18.38 8.69 8.85
CA VAL A 214 -18.98 7.40 8.52
C VAL A 214 -18.49 7.02 7.14
N SER A 215 -18.00 5.80 6.99
CA SER A 215 -17.51 5.29 5.71
C SER A 215 -17.82 3.82 5.54
N THR A 216 -17.92 3.39 4.30
CA THR A 216 -17.96 1.96 3.95
C THR A 216 -16.93 1.67 2.87
N ASN A 217 -16.21 0.58 3.06
CA ASN A 217 -15.29 0.00 2.10
C ASN A 217 -15.83 -1.36 1.69
N ARG A 218 -15.83 -1.68 0.41
CA ARG A 218 -16.11 -3.03 -0.09
C ARG A 218 -15.08 -3.41 -1.14
N LEU A 219 -14.43 -4.53 -0.93
CA LEU A 219 -13.56 -5.20 -1.89
C LEU A 219 -14.24 -6.51 -2.28
N GLN A 220 -14.38 -6.76 -3.58
CA GLN A 220 -14.70 -8.07 -4.13
C GLN A 220 -13.53 -8.55 -4.98
N ASN A 221 -13.14 -9.79 -4.80
CA ASN A 221 -12.01 -10.41 -5.49
C ASN A 221 -12.42 -11.77 -6.02
N ILE A 222 -12.30 -11.96 -7.34
CA ILE A 222 -12.43 -13.24 -8.02
C ILE A 222 -11.08 -13.59 -8.60
N PHE A 223 -10.56 -14.73 -8.19
CA PHE A 223 -9.25 -15.22 -8.54
C PHE A 223 -9.43 -16.61 -9.14
N SER A 224 -9.07 -16.79 -10.40
CA SER A 224 -9.34 -18.05 -11.11
C SER A 224 -8.12 -18.56 -11.86
N ARG A 225 -7.98 -19.87 -11.95
CA ARG A 225 -7.02 -20.55 -12.81
C ARG A 225 -7.74 -21.65 -13.58
N TYR A 226 -7.50 -21.73 -14.87
CA TYR A 226 -8.16 -22.65 -15.76
C TYR A 226 -7.15 -23.62 -16.38
N GLN A 227 -7.63 -24.73 -16.92
CA GLN A 227 -6.81 -25.61 -17.77
C GLN A 227 -6.32 -24.86 -19.01
N ASP A 228 -7.18 -24.05 -19.57
CA ASP A 228 -6.86 -23.07 -20.62
C ASP A 228 -7.25 -21.68 -20.14
N ASN A 229 -6.26 -20.93 -19.66
CA ASN A 229 -6.43 -19.55 -19.18
C ASN A 229 -6.81 -18.58 -20.31
N THR A 230 -6.44 -18.88 -21.57
CA THR A 230 -6.75 -18.00 -22.70
C THR A 230 -8.22 -18.07 -23.09
N GLN A 231 -8.82 -19.27 -23.03
CA GLN A 231 -10.24 -19.50 -23.31
C GLN A 231 -11.11 -19.50 -22.04
N LYS A 232 -10.50 -19.36 -20.86
CA LYS A 232 -11.17 -19.45 -19.55
C LYS A 232 -12.01 -20.73 -19.41
N SER A 233 -11.47 -21.87 -19.84
CA SER A 233 -12.16 -23.17 -19.84
C SER A 233 -11.47 -24.19 -18.97
N GLY A 234 -12.27 -25.07 -18.28
CA GLY A 234 -11.79 -26.09 -17.36
C GLY A 234 -11.25 -25.47 -16.07
N VAL A 235 -12.12 -25.07 -15.16
CA VAL A 235 -11.74 -24.47 -13.86
C VAL A 235 -10.88 -25.45 -13.06
N LEU A 236 -9.65 -25.04 -12.75
CA LEU A 236 -8.73 -25.76 -11.84
C LEU A 236 -8.82 -25.21 -10.42
N PHE A 237 -8.91 -23.89 -10.31
CA PHE A 237 -9.02 -23.17 -9.05
C PHE A 237 -9.89 -21.93 -9.24
N GLN A 238 -10.75 -21.67 -8.29
CA GLN A 238 -11.50 -20.41 -8.20
C GLN A 238 -11.68 -20.02 -6.75
N ASN A 239 -11.38 -18.76 -6.44
CA ASN A 239 -11.69 -18.11 -5.17
C ASN A 239 -12.57 -16.88 -5.47
N ASP A 240 -13.77 -16.84 -4.93
CA ASP A 240 -14.64 -15.67 -4.93
C ASP A 240 -14.80 -15.19 -3.48
N SER A 241 -14.35 -13.99 -3.21
CA SER A 241 -14.32 -13.45 -1.86
C SER A 241 -14.69 -11.99 -1.82
N HIS A 242 -15.22 -11.56 -0.68
CA HIS A 242 -15.48 -10.15 -0.41
C HIS A 242 -15.08 -9.77 1.01
N GLU A 243 -14.68 -8.52 1.15
CA GLU A 243 -14.47 -7.85 2.43
C GLU A 243 -15.25 -6.55 2.43
N GLN A 244 -16.08 -6.34 3.43
CA GLN A 244 -16.81 -5.10 3.63
C GLN A 244 -16.60 -4.58 5.04
N GLU A 245 -16.31 -3.31 5.17
CA GLU A 245 -16.13 -2.63 6.44
C GLU A 245 -16.93 -1.33 6.45
N THR A 246 -17.84 -1.21 7.41
CA THR A 246 -18.56 0.05 7.66
C THR A 246 -18.09 0.62 8.98
N LYS A 247 -17.53 1.84 8.96
CA LYS A 247 -16.82 2.46 10.08
C LYS A 247 -17.49 3.76 10.50
N LEU A 248 -17.70 3.90 11.81
CA LEU A 248 -17.99 5.17 12.48
C LEU A 248 -16.74 5.56 13.27
N ARG A 249 -16.18 6.73 12.99
CA ARG A 249 -15.07 7.32 13.74
C ARG A 249 -15.50 8.67 14.31
N PHE A 250 -15.23 8.86 15.58
CA PHE A 250 -15.39 10.11 16.27
C PHE A 250 -14.10 10.49 16.96
N GLN A 251 -13.68 11.74 16.80
CA GLN A 251 -12.57 12.29 17.58
C GLN A 251 -12.86 13.74 17.94
N THR A 252 -12.42 14.13 19.13
CA THR A 252 -12.48 15.51 19.61
C THR A 252 -11.10 15.92 20.09
N GLN A 253 -10.78 17.21 19.89
CA GLN A 253 -9.54 17.80 20.33
C GLN A 253 -9.81 19.12 21.03
N HIS A 254 -9.15 19.32 22.17
CA HIS A 254 -9.31 20.51 23.00
C HIS A 254 -7.96 21.15 23.32
N TYR A 255 -7.90 22.47 23.24
CA TYR A 255 -6.74 23.26 23.66
C TYR A 255 -7.05 23.91 24.98
N LEU A 256 -6.33 23.49 26.04
CA LEU A 256 -6.45 23.96 27.41
C LEU A 256 -5.11 24.57 27.84
N GLU A 257 -4.97 25.88 27.69
CA GLU A 257 -3.71 26.58 27.94
C GLU A 257 -2.53 25.97 27.18
N GLN A 258 -1.66 25.26 27.91
CA GLN A 258 -0.47 24.59 27.36
C GLN A 258 -0.74 23.13 26.93
N TRP A 259 -1.94 22.59 27.23
CA TRP A 259 -2.29 21.20 26.89
C TRP A 259 -3.12 21.13 25.62
N LYS A 260 -2.79 20.17 24.80
CA LYS A 260 -3.63 19.71 23.70
C LYS A 260 -4.11 18.31 24.03
N LEU A 261 -5.39 18.17 24.30
CA LEU A 261 -6.03 16.91 24.65
C LEU A 261 -6.85 16.42 23.46
N ALA A 262 -6.75 15.13 23.17
CA ALA A 262 -7.59 14.48 22.17
C ALA A 262 -8.12 13.16 22.70
N ALA A 263 -9.36 12.83 22.32
CA ALA A 263 -9.98 11.55 22.62
C ALA A 263 -10.93 11.17 21.49
N GLY A 264 -11.21 9.88 21.37
CA GLY A 264 -12.14 9.41 20.37
C GLY A 264 -12.41 7.92 20.44
N THR A 265 -13.28 7.49 19.52
CA THR A 265 -13.68 6.10 19.37
C THR A 265 -13.83 5.76 17.88
N ASN A 266 -13.66 4.48 17.58
CA ASN A 266 -14.03 3.88 16.31
C ASN A 266 -14.90 2.65 16.57
N ILE A 267 -15.91 2.48 15.76
CA ILE A 267 -16.79 1.31 15.72
C ILE A 267 -16.84 0.86 14.26
N GLN A 268 -16.63 -0.40 14.04
CA GLN A 268 -16.58 -1.00 12.71
C GLN A 268 -17.43 -2.26 12.68
N TYR A 269 -18.30 -2.38 11.70
CA TYR A 269 -18.92 -3.63 11.31
C TYR A 269 -18.17 -4.19 10.12
N SER A 270 -17.72 -5.44 10.24
CA SER A 270 -16.96 -6.16 9.23
C SER A 270 -17.75 -7.36 8.76
N ASP A 271 -17.79 -7.57 7.46
CA ASP A 271 -18.40 -8.72 6.77
C ASP A 271 -17.38 -9.28 5.78
N TYR A 272 -17.08 -10.56 5.88
CA TYR A 272 -16.15 -11.28 5.04
C TYR A 272 -16.77 -12.58 4.59
N GLY A 273 -16.68 -12.86 3.30
CA GLY A 273 -17.07 -14.14 2.72
C GLY A 273 -16.01 -14.64 1.75
N ASN A 274 -15.89 -15.97 1.66
CA ASN A 274 -14.94 -16.64 0.79
C ASN A 274 -15.54 -17.97 0.32
N ALA A 275 -15.65 -18.13 -0.99
CA ALA A 275 -15.99 -19.38 -1.66
C ALA A 275 -14.80 -19.82 -2.51
N THR A 276 -14.16 -20.94 -2.14
CA THR A 276 -12.99 -21.48 -2.84
C THR A 276 -13.28 -22.87 -3.36
N GLN A 277 -13.04 -23.07 -4.65
CA GLN A 277 -13.09 -24.37 -5.31
C GLN A 277 -11.72 -24.71 -5.89
N SER A 278 -11.22 -25.92 -5.64
CA SER A 278 -9.97 -26.43 -6.22
C SER A 278 -10.13 -27.87 -6.64
N VAL A 279 -9.91 -28.11 -7.92
CA VAL A 279 -9.95 -29.48 -8.49
C VAL A 279 -8.74 -30.28 -8.03
N LEU A 280 -7.57 -29.64 -7.98
CA LEU A 280 -6.31 -30.28 -7.58
C LEU A 280 -6.37 -30.88 -6.16
N TYR A 281 -6.96 -30.11 -5.24
CA TYR A 281 -7.07 -30.51 -3.83
C TYR A 281 -8.43 -31.13 -3.49
N ASN A 282 -9.31 -31.33 -4.48
CA ASN A 282 -10.69 -31.76 -4.28
C ASN A 282 -11.40 -30.97 -3.17
N LEU A 283 -11.23 -29.65 -3.23
CA LEU A 283 -11.70 -28.71 -2.22
C LEU A 283 -12.93 -27.96 -2.74
N ASP A 284 -14.00 -27.99 -1.96
CA ASP A 284 -15.14 -27.08 -2.07
C ASP A 284 -15.34 -26.43 -0.70
N TYR A 285 -14.94 -25.16 -0.60
CA TYR A 285 -14.83 -24.47 0.67
C TYR A 285 -15.64 -23.18 0.62
N ASN A 286 -16.52 -23.01 1.59
CA ASN A 286 -17.32 -21.80 1.74
C ASN A 286 -17.35 -21.38 3.19
N THR A 287 -16.98 -20.14 3.46
CA THR A 287 -16.94 -19.56 4.80
C THR A 287 -17.42 -18.12 4.79
N GLY A 288 -17.90 -17.64 5.93
CA GLY A 288 -18.23 -16.24 6.16
C GLY A 288 -18.18 -15.91 7.64
N ILE A 289 -17.75 -14.69 7.93
CA ILE A 289 -17.76 -14.10 9.27
C ILE A 289 -18.27 -12.68 9.20
N ASP A 290 -19.08 -12.33 10.19
CA ASP A 290 -19.48 -10.95 10.43
C ASP A 290 -19.26 -10.62 11.91
N PHE A 291 -18.76 -9.41 12.19
CA PHE A 291 -18.44 -9.03 13.56
C PHE A 291 -18.28 -7.52 13.72
N MET A 292 -18.35 -7.09 14.99
CA MET A 292 -18.08 -5.72 15.39
C MET A 292 -16.66 -5.59 15.91
N LYS A 293 -15.94 -4.55 15.46
CA LYS A 293 -14.69 -4.09 16.05
C LYS A 293 -14.90 -2.72 16.67
N TYR A 294 -14.33 -2.49 17.82
CA TYR A 294 -14.47 -1.21 18.54
C TYR A 294 -13.19 -0.86 19.28
N GLY A 295 -12.94 0.43 19.39
CA GLY A 295 -11.75 0.93 20.06
C GLY A 295 -11.93 2.34 20.60
N PHE A 296 -11.13 2.68 21.62
CA PHE A 296 -11.09 3.97 22.28
C PHE A 296 -9.66 4.45 22.40
N PHE A 297 -9.46 5.75 22.29
CA PHE A 297 -8.16 6.36 22.50
C PHE A 297 -8.25 7.67 23.28
N ALA A 298 -7.17 7.98 23.97
CA ALA A 298 -6.93 9.31 24.51
C ALA A 298 -5.46 9.70 24.32
N LYS A 299 -5.23 11.01 24.19
CA LYS A 299 -3.90 11.57 23.93
C LYS A 299 -3.80 12.94 24.59
N ALA A 300 -2.66 13.21 25.20
CA ALA A 300 -2.30 14.50 25.78
C ALA A 300 -0.94 14.95 25.26
N GLU A 301 -0.84 16.17 24.78
CA GLU A 301 0.40 16.80 24.34
C GLU A 301 0.61 18.08 25.12
N ARG A 302 1.86 18.33 25.50
CA ARG A 302 2.26 19.59 26.16
C ARG A 302 3.66 19.99 25.76
N LYS A 303 3.89 21.28 25.71
CA LYS A 303 5.20 21.88 25.54
C LYS A 303 5.70 22.44 26.86
N PHE A 304 7.00 22.31 27.10
CA PHE A 304 7.74 22.75 28.28
C PHE A 304 8.99 23.52 27.85
N LEU A 305 9.67 24.15 28.80
CA LEU A 305 10.94 24.84 28.59
C LEU A 305 10.86 25.85 27.43
N ASP A 306 9.89 26.77 27.53
CA ASP A 306 9.64 27.81 26.52
C ASP A 306 9.49 27.23 25.09
N ASP A 307 8.66 26.16 25.00
CA ASP A 307 8.36 25.41 23.77
C ASP A 307 9.52 24.56 23.22
N ASN A 308 10.66 24.47 23.92
CA ASN A 308 11.80 23.67 23.45
C ASN A 308 11.62 22.17 23.68
N LEU A 309 10.81 21.75 24.66
CA LEU A 309 10.51 20.34 24.94
C LEU A 309 9.04 20.06 24.68
N GLY A 310 8.74 19.27 23.66
CA GLY A 310 7.41 18.73 23.37
C GLY A 310 7.28 17.29 23.87
N LEU A 311 6.25 17.00 24.67
CA LEU A 311 5.91 15.65 25.12
C LEU A 311 4.50 15.29 24.65
N SER A 312 4.34 14.06 24.18
CA SER A 312 3.07 13.46 23.81
C SER A 312 2.91 12.11 24.50
N PHE A 313 1.78 11.91 25.15
CA PHE A 313 1.37 10.65 25.75
C PHE A 313 0.01 10.25 25.19
N GLY A 314 -0.14 9.01 24.84
CA GLY A 314 -1.39 8.48 24.38
C GLY A 314 -1.55 7.02 24.71
N PHE A 315 -2.78 6.56 24.70
CA PHE A 315 -3.09 5.14 24.75
C PHE A 315 -4.30 4.84 23.86
N ARG A 316 -4.38 3.58 23.50
CA ARG A 316 -5.50 3.01 22.76
C ARG A 316 -5.82 1.62 23.28
N VAL A 317 -7.08 1.25 23.19
CA VAL A 317 -7.57 -0.12 23.43
C VAL A 317 -8.52 -0.51 22.30
N ASP A 318 -8.39 -1.74 21.81
CA ASP A 318 -9.20 -2.29 20.74
C ASP A 318 -9.68 -3.70 21.08
N ALA A 319 -10.87 -4.05 20.60
CA ALA A 319 -11.41 -5.40 20.67
C ALA A 319 -12.35 -5.66 19.48
N ASP A 320 -12.69 -6.92 19.30
CA ASP A 320 -13.71 -7.37 18.36
C ASP A 320 -14.63 -8.40 19.02
N SER A 321 -15.75 -8.70 18.37
CA SER A 321 -16.75 -9.64 18.89
C SER A 321 -16.62 -11.06 18.34
N PHE A 322 -15.62 -11.34 17.51
CA PHE A 322 -15.42 -12.64 16.85
C PHE A 322 -14.28 -13.43 17.47
N SER A 323 -13.09 -12.82 17.62
CA SER A 323 -11.90 -13.51 18.10
C SER A 323 -11.99 -13.79 19.60
N GLU A 324 -11.52 -14.97 20.01
CA GLU A 324 -11.45 -15.40 21.42
C GLU A 324 -10.03 -15.28 21.99
N GLY A 325 -9.04 -14.96 21.14
CA GLY A 325 -7.64 -14.93 21.51
C GLY A 325 -7.17 -13.66 22.23
N SER A 326 -7.98 -12.58 22.25
CA SER A 326 -7.60 -11.30 22.87
C SER A 326 -8.80 -10.56 23.44
N SER A 327 -8.63 -10.00 24.63
CA SER A 327 -9.57 -9.05 25.23
C SER A 327 -9.14 -7.60 24.95
N MET A 328 -10.01 -6.62 25.25
CA MET A 328 -9.70 -5.20 25.13
C MET A 328 -8.48 -4.80 25.96
N MET A 329 -8.30 -5.36 27.13
CA MET A 329 -7.16 -5.03 28.00
C MET A 329 -5.85 -5.68 27.54
N ASP A 330 -5.92 -6.84 26.87
CA ASP A 330 -4.75 -7.48 26.28
C ASP A 330 -4.17 -6.62 25.13
N ASN A 331 -5.01 -5.83 24.47
CA ASN A 331 -4.66 -4.94 23.38
C ASN A 331 -4.40 -3.50 23.84
N PHE A 332 -4.00 -3.30 25.09
CA PHE A 332 -3.62 -1.97 25.60
C PHE A 332 -2.35 -1.47 24.93
N SER A 333 -2.46 -0.34 24.24
CA SER A 333 -1.48 0.25 23.32
C SER A 333 -1.00 1.62 23.83
N PRO A 334 -0.06 1.68 24.78
CA PRO A 334 0.54 2.93 25.25
C PRO A 334 1.53 3.47 24.23
N ARG A 335 1.58 4.80 24.10
CA ARG A 335 2.44 5.52 23.14
C ARG A 335 2.99 6.78 23.81
N MET A 336 4.28 7.04 23.60
CA MET A 336 4.95 8.23 24.08
C MET A 336 5.88 8.76 23.01
N ALA A 337 5.92 10.07 22.83
CA ALA A 337 6.87 10.74 21.95
C ALA A 337 7.42 12.00 22.63
N LEU A 338 8.67 12.29 22.30
CA LEU A 338 9.42 13.44 22.77
C LEU A 338 10.05 14.15 21.57
N THR A 339 9.99 15.46 21.56
CA THR A 339 10.76 16.34 20.66
C THR A 339 11.48 17.36 21.53
N TYR A 340 12.79 17.51 21.33
CA TYR A 340 13.59 18.52 22.02
C TYR A 340 14.39 19.36 21.04
N ASN A 341 14.18 20.70 21.06
CA ASN A 341 14.96 21.66 20.29
C ASN A 341 16.31 21.87 20.97
N LEU A 342 17.40 21.52 20.29
CA LEU A 342 18.77 21.70 20.79
C LEU A 342 19.26 23.13 20.68
N THR A 343 18.70 23.90 19.77
CA THR A 343 19.08 25.27 19.46
C THR A 343 17.88 26.20 19.58
N GLU A 344 18.13 27.46 19.99
CA GLU A 344 17.08 28.47 20.15
C GLU A 344 16.35 28.79 18.84
N ASP A 345 17.04 28.74 17.71
CA ASP A 345 16.47 28.88 16.36
C ASP A 345 15.71 27.64 15.87
N GLN A 346 15.62 26.60 16.69
CA GLN A 346 14.96 25.33 16.40
C GLN A 346 15.50 24.60 15.16
N THR A 347 16.74 24.90 14.76
CA THR A 347 17.40 24.31 13.60
C THR A 347 17.75 22.83 13.85
N TRP A 348 18.15 22.50 15.07
CA TRP A 348 18.46 21.14 15.48
C TRP A 348 17.44 20.61 16.48
N LYS A 349 16.94 19.39 16.22
CA LYS A 349 15.96 18.72 17.08
C LYS A 349 16.33 17.27 17.31
N ILE A 350 16.09 16.79 18.53
CA ILE A 350 16.06 15.37 18.85
C ILE A 350 14.60 14.93 18.91
N ASN A 351 14.31 13.81 18.29
CA ASN A 351 13.02 13.11 18.37
C ASN A 351 13.24 11.72 18.96
N ALA A 352 12.38 11.32 19.88
CA ALA A 352 12.38 9.96 20.41
C ALA A 352 10.95 9.49 20.60
N SER A 353 10.71 8.20 20.42
CA SER A 353 9.39 7.62 20.66
C SER A 353 9.49 6.16 21.08
N VAL A 354 8.55 5.77 21.94
CA VAL A 354 8.28 4.38 22.31
C VAL A 354 6.78 4.14 22.22
N GLY A 355 6.39 2.99 21.71
CA GLY A 355 4.97 2.67 21.57
C GLY A 355 4.74 1.19 21.35
N ARG A 356 3.56 0.76 21.76
CA ARG A 356 3.01 -0.57 21.49
C ARG A 356 1.84 -0.44 20.56
N TYR A 357 1.78 -1.30 19.57
CA TYR A 357 0.78 -1.27 18.52
C TYR A 357 0.21 -2.66 18.31
N TYR A 358 -1.08 -2.70 17.98
CA TYR A 358 -1.80 -3.95 17.75
C TYR A 358 -2.53 -3.89 16.41
N LYS A 359 -2.62 -5.05 15.75
CA LYS A 359 -3.39 -5.26 14.54
C LYS A 359 -4.18 -6.56 14.63
N ILE A 360 -5.47 -6.50 14.31
CA ILE A 360 -6.28 -7.71 14.18
C ILE A 360 -5.70 -8.58 13.04
N PRO A 361 -5.67 -9.92 13.17
CA PRO A 361 -5.35 -10.82 12.05
C PRO A 361 -6.25 -10.54 10.84
N THR A 362 -5.80 -10.86 9.64
CA THR A 362 -6.61 -10.65 8.43
C THR A 362 -7.88 -11.51 8.47
N TYR A 363 -8.92 -11.07 7.77
CA TYR A 363 -10.20 -11.81 7.74
C TYR A 363 -10.06 -13.18 7.10
N THR A 364 -9.12 -13.33 6.15
CA THR A 364 -8.74 -14.61 5.57
C THR A 364 -8.27 -15.62 6.63
N MET A 365 -7.50 -15.16 7.63
CA MET A 365 -7.07 -16.01 8.75
C MET A 365 -8.24 -16.30 9.69
N LEU A 366 -8.97 -15.27 10.13
CA LEU A 366 -10.06 -15.43 11.09
C LEU A 366 -11.20 -16.30 10.54
N GLY A 367 -11.53 -16.11 9.27
CA GLY A 367 -12.58 -16.85 8.58
C GLY A 367 -12.19 -18.24 8.12
N TYR A 368 -10.94 -18.70 8.32
CA TYR A 368 -10.53 -20.02 7.88
C TYR A 368 -11.21 -21.14 8.69
N GLN A 369 -11.79 -22.10 7.96
CA GLN A 369 -12.45 -23.28 8.52
C GLN A 369 -11.75 -24.56 8.03
N ASN A 370 -11.68 -25.56 8.89
CA ASN A 370 -11.24 -26.91 8.52
C ASN A 370 -12.33 -27.69 7.75
N SER A 371 -12.00 -28.91 7.32
CA SER A 371 -12.94 -29.82 6.63
C SER A 371 -14.22 -30.14 7.41
N GLN A 372 -14.22 -29.92 8.73
CA GLN A 372 -15.40 -30.08 9.60
C GLN A 372 -16.22 -28.79 9.74
N ARG A 373 -15.91 -27.75 8.95
CA ARG A 373 -16.52 -26.40 9.00
C ARG A 373 -16.39 -25.72 10.37
N ARG A 374 -15.28 -25.95 11.07
CA ARG A 374 -14.95 -25.28 12.33
C ARG A 374 -13.92 -24.19 12.07
N PHE A 375 -14.14 -23.00 12.62
CA PHE A 375 -13.12 -21.94 12.64
C PHE A 375 -11.95 -22.38 13.52
N VAL A 376 -10.79 -22.56 12.90
CA VAL A 376 -9.60 -23.09 13.60
C VAL A 376 -8.69 -21.98 14.13
N ASN A 377 -8.87 -20.75 13.68
CA ASN A 377 -8.06 -19.59 14.09
C ASN A 377 -8.84 -18.60 14.96
N LYS A 378 -9.93 -19.05 15.61
CA LYS A 378 -10.78 -18.17 16.43
C LYS A 378 -10.07 -17.66 17.68
N ASP A 379 -9.07 -18.40 18.16
CA ASP A 379 -8.18 -18.07 19.27
C ASP A 379 -6.96 -17.21 18.86
N ALA A 380 -6.90 -16.81 17.59
CA ALA A 380 -5.83 -15.95 17.08
C ALA A 380 -5.78 -14.62 17.85
N LYS A 381 -4.57 -14.23 18.24
CA LYS A 381 -4.31 -13.00 18.99
C LYS A 381 -4.06 -11.85 18.02
N TYR A 382 -4.31 -10.63 18.47
CA TYR A 382 -3.86 -9.44 17.76
C TYR A 382 -2.34 -9.44 17.63
N ILE A 383 -1.84 -9.20 16.42
CA ILE A 383 -0.41 -9.07 16.16
C ILE A 383 0.11 -7.84 16.89
N ARG A 384 1.15 -8.00 17.69
CA ARG A 384 1.74 -6.94 18.50
C ARG A 384 3.10 -6.52 17.94
N SER A 385 3.34 -5.21 17.89
CA SER A 385 4.64 -4.61 17.58
C SER A 385 5.01 -3.55 18.63
N ASP A 386 6.14 -3.73 19.30
CA ASP A 386 6.72 -2.75 20.22
C ASP A 386 7.83 -1.98 19.49
N HIS A 387 7.77 -0.65 19.47
CA HIS A 387 8.71 0.22 18.76
C HIS A 387 9.53 1.06 19.72
N LEU A 388 10.79 1.25 19.37
CA LEU A 388 11.69 2.24 19.94
C LEU A 388 12.39 2.96 18.81
N VAL A 389 12.29 4.29 18.78
CA VAL A 389 12.91 5.13 17.74
C VAL A 389 13.56 6.35 18.38
N ALA A 390 14.73 6.71 17.91
CA ALA A 390 15.39 7.95 18.26
C ALA A 390 16.08 8.55 17.04
N GLY A 391 16.06 9.86 16.91
CA GLY A 391 16.62 10.53 15.73
C GLY A 391 17.00 11.95 15.98
N LEU A 392 17.82 12.45 15.07
CA LEU A 392 18.27 13.81 14.98
C LEU A 392 17.73 14.44 13.70
N GLU A 393 17.17 15.62 13.81
CA GLU A 393 16.70 16.44 12.69
C GLU A 393 17.50 17.72 12.61
N TYR A 394 17.95 18.06 11.41
CA TYR A 394 18.55 19.33 11.05
C TYR A 394 17.73 20.03 9.97
N ALA A 395 17.16 21.18 10.30
CA ALA A 395 16.31 21.97 9.41
C ALA A 395 16.79 23.43 9.39
N PRO A 396 17.81 23.78 8.55
CA PRO A 396 18.41 25.13 8.50
C PRO A 396 17.46 26.20 7.97
N GLY A 397 16.24 25.87 7.69
CA GLY A 397 15.17 26.74 7.20
C GLY A 397 13.98 25.95 6.73
N ASN A 398 13.00 26.63 6.13
CA ASN A 398 11.73 26.01 5.72
C ASN A 398 11.82 25.14 4.46
N ALA A 399 12.95 25.17 3.76
CA ALA A 399 13.12 24.51 2.47
C ALA A 399 13.90 23.19 2.55
N SER A 400 14.81 23.06 3.50
CA SER A 400 15.71 21.91 3.61
C SER A 400 15.52 21.20 4.93
N ARG A 401 15.56 19.87 4.91
CA ARG A 401 15.46 19.03 6.09
C ARG A 401 16.34 17.79 5.91
N ILE A 402 17.13 17.48 6.94
CA ILE A 402 17.89 16.25 7.04
C ILE A 402 17.45 15.54 8.33
N THR A 403 17.18 14.24 8.25
CA THR A 403 16.91 13.41 9.44
C THR A 403 17.81 12.20 9.42
N LEU A 404 18.25 11.80 10.60
CA LEU A 404 18.94 10.54 10.85
C LEU A 404 18.25 9.85 12.03
N GLU A 405 17.66 8.69 11.79
CA GLU A 405 16.87 7.97 12.79
C GLU A 405 17.34 6.52 12.93
N GLY A 406 17.54 6.06 14.18
CA GLY A 406 17.69 4.66 14.52
C GLY A 406 16.35 4.09 15.00
N PHE A 407 16.03 2.87 14.60
CA PHE A 407 14.79 2.22 15.00
C PHE A 407 14.99 0.75 15.40
N TYR A 408 14.14 0.31 16.32
CA TYR A 408 14.01 -1.09 16.72
C TYR A 408 12.53 -1.44 16.85
N LYS A 409 12.07 -2.49 16.17
CA LYS A 409 10.72 -3.06 16.25
C LYS A 409 10.81 -4.49 16.73
N LYS A 410 10.01 -4.85 17.70
CA LYS A 410 9.87 -6.21 18.22
C LYS A 410 8.44 -6.68 18.02
N TYR A 411 8.27 -7.73 17.25
CA TYR A 411 6.98 -8.36 17.01
C TYR A 411 6.75 -9.54 17.97
N SER A 412 5.51 -9.72 18.35
CA SER A 412 5.02 -10.84 19.15
C SER A 412 3.62 -11.22 18.66
N GLN A 413 3.20 -12.44 18.93
CA GLN A 413 1.89 -12.92 18.50
C GLN A 413 1.72 -12.85 16.96
N TYR A 414 2.83 -12.96 16.23
CA TYR A 414 2.79 -12.94 14.76
C TYR A 414 2.29 -14.28 14.23
N PRO A 415 1.40 -14.32 13.23
CA PRO A 415 0.90 -15.57 12.67
C PRO A 415 2.01 -16.40 12.02
N ILE A 416 2.05 -17.69 12.34
CA ILE A 416 2.91 -18.70 11.71
C ILE A 416 2.01 -19.70 11.00
N SER A 417 2.29 -20.00 9.74
CA SER A 417 1.66 -21.07 8.97
C SER A 417 1.93 -22.42 9.65
N LEU A 418 0.89 -23.19 9.93
CA LEU A 418 1.03 -24.58 10.40
C LEU A 418 1.29 -25.56 9.26
N ILE A 419 1.10 -25.15 8.01
CA ILE A 419 1.38 -25.95 6.82
C ILE A 419 2.86 -25.87 6.47
N ASP A 420 3.39 -24.65 6.32
CA ASP A 420 4.76 -24.40 5.85
C ASP A 420 5.77 -24.14 6.99
N GLY A 421 5.28 -23.99 8.23
CA GLY A 421 6.12 -23.79 9.40
C GLY A 421 6.82 -22.42 9.46
N VAL A 422 6.48 -21.47 8.59
CA VAL A 422 7.08 -20.13 8.50
C VAL A 422 6.10 -19.03 8.88
N SER A 423 6.63 -17.88 9.26
CA SER A 423 5.80 -16.69 9.53
C SER A 423 5.03 -16.27 8.28
N LEU A 424 3.76 -15.87 8.44
CA LEU A 424 2.97 -15.29 7.36
C LEU A 424 3.53 -13.95 6.84
N ALA A 425 4.44 -13.30 7.58
CA ALA A 425 5.23 -12.21 7.06
C ALA A 425 6.04 -12.61 5.81
N ASN A 426 6.49 -13.86 5.71
CA ASN A 426 7.30 -14.39 4.62
C ASN A 426 6.49 -15.00 3.48
N LYS A 427 5.15 -14.96 3.58
CA LYS A 427 4.21 -15.37 2.53
C LYS A 427 3.58 -14.12 1.88
N GLY A 428 2.86 -14.28 0.80
CA GLY A 428 2.19 -13.16 0.12
C GLY A 428 3.10 -12.30 -0.76
N GLY A 429 4.23 -12.83 -1.17
CA GLY A 429 5.07 -12.23 -2.22
C GLY A 429 4.49 -12.36 -3.63
N GLY A 430 3.54 -13.26 -3.84
CA GLY A 430 2.77 -13.45 -5.06
C GLY A 430 1.42 -12.70 -5.05
N PHE A 431 0.55 -13.06 -5.98
CA PHE A 431 -0.82 -12.54 -6.08
C PHE A 431 -1.86 -13.44 -5.40
N GLU A 432 -1.44 -14.43 -4.65
CA GLU A 432 -2.30 -15.39 -3.97
C GLU A 432 -2.92 -14.80 -2.70
N VAL A 433 -4.05 -15.37 -2.28
CA VAL A 433 -4.73 -14.99 -1.03
C VAL A 433 -3.84 -15.36 0.16
N LEU A 434 -3.52 -14.38 1.01
CA LEU A 434 -2.69 -14.59 2.19
C LEU A 434 -3.54 -14.99 3.40
N GLY A 435 -3.17 -16.07 4.09
CA GLY A 435 -3.71 -16.44 5.40
C GLY A 435 -4.95 -17.32 5.39
N ASN A 436 -5.38 -17.85 4.23
CA ASN A 436 -6.48 -18.82 4.14
C ASN A 436 -5.99 -20.23 4.56
N GLU A 437 -5.48 -20.32 5.78
CA GLU A 437 -4.85 -21.52 6.35
C GLU A 437 -4.88 -21.53 7.89
N ALA A 438 -4.60 -22.69 8.49
CA ALA A 438 -4.43 -22.82 9.93
C ALA A 438 -3.13 -22.15 10.39
N ILE A 439 -3.20 -21.33 11.46
CA ILE A 439 -2.09 -20.58 12.00
C ILE A 439 -1.89 -20.81 13.49
N SER A 440 -0.68 -20.48 13.98
CA SER A 440 -0.38 -20.26 15.40
C SER A 440 -0.05 -18.78 15.61
N SER A 441 -0.48 -18.20 16.73
CA SER A 441 -0.15 -16.82 17.15
C SER A 441 1.11 -16.75 18.04
N ASP A 442 2.06 -17.68 17.90
CA ASP A 442 3.26 -17.75 18.74
C ASP A 442 4.49 -17.11 18.10
N GLY A 443 4.35 -16.66 16.87
CA GLY A 443 5.43 -16.07 16.10
C GLY A 443 5.99 -14.81 16.73
N LYS A 444 7.30 -14.64 16.53
CA LYS A 444 8.07 -13.46 16.92
C LYS A 444 8.76 -12.88 15.71
N GLY A 445 9.04 -11.59 15.76
CA GLY A 445 9.81 -10.93 14.74
C GLY A 445 10.64 -9.81 15.33
N LYS A 446 11.62 -9.34 14.57
CA LYS A 446 12.40 -8.15 14.89
C LYS A 446 12.80 -7.44 13.61
N SER A 447 12.75 -6.13 13.65
CA SER A 447 13.32 -5.29 12.61
C SER A 447 14.06 -4.13 13.26
N TYR A 448 15.26 -3.83 12.78
CA TYR A 448 16.08 -2.75 13.31
C TYR A 448 16.99 -2.18 12.24
N GLY A 449 17.34 -0.91 12.39
CA GLY A 449 18.15 -0.24 11.39
C GLY A 449 18.32 1.24 11.63
N VAL A 450 18.85 1.89 10.59
CA VAL A 450 19.09 3.34 10.56
C VAL A 450 18.55 3.89 9.24
N GLU A 451 17.86 5.02 9.31
CA GLU A 451 17.34 5.76 8.17
C GLU A 451 17.95 7.16 8.11
N ALA A 452 18.40 7.56 6.93
CA ALA A 452 18.81 8.92 6.62
C ALA A 452 17.92 9.48 5.52
N LEU A 453 17.36 10.66 5.75
CA LEU A 453 16.51 11.36 4.78
C LEU A 453 17.05 12.76 4.56
N TYR A 454 17.23 13.16 3.31
CA TYR A 454 17.39 14.55 2.89
C TYR A 454 16.21 14.97 2.03
N GLN A 455 15.56 16.04 2.41
CA GLN A 455 14.45 16.64 1.67
C GLN A 455 14.76 18.09 1.35
N GLN A 456 14.62 18.44 0.08
CA GLN A 456 14.73 19.80 -0.42
C GLN A 456 13.42 20.19 -1.12
N LYS A 457 12.66 21.11 -0.56
CA LYS A 457 11.53 21.74 -1.24
C LYS A 457 12.05 22.63 -2.37
N LEU A 458 11.22 22.92 -3.36
CA LEU A 458 11.60 23.76 -4.48
C LEU A 458 12.21 25.10 -3.99
N THR A 459 13.50 25.24 -4.22
CA THR A 459 14.28 26.43 -3.90
C THR A 459 15.05 26.84 -5.13
N LYS A 460 14.83 28.09 -5.59
CA LYS A 460 15.29 28.52 -6.92
C LYS A 460 14.72 27.59 -8.00
N ASN A 461 15.47 26.60 -8.41
CA ASN A 461 15.13 25.70 -9.51
C ASN A 461 15.16 24.22 -9.14
N PHE A 462 15.73 23.86 -7.99
CA PHE A 462 15.93 22.47 -7.58
C PHE A 462 14.95 22.04 -6.47
N TYR A 463 14.48 20.80 -6.56
CA TYR A 463 13.77 20.10 -5.50
C TYR A 463 14.14 18.61 -5.53
N GLY A 464 14.08 17.94 -4.36
CA GLY A 464 14.36 16.52 -4.32
C GLY A 464 14.23 15.91 -2.94
N VAL A 465 14.13 14.58 -2.94
CA VAL A 465 14.18 13.75 -1.74
C VAL A 465 15.19 12.65 -1.99
N PHE A 466 16.09 12.47 -1.05
CA PHE A 466 17.01 11.33 -1.00
C PHE A 466 16.80 10.59 0.31
N ALA A 467 16.60 9.28 0.24
CA ALA A 467 16.44 8.42 1.40
C ALA A 467 17.39 7.22 1.31
N TYR A 468 18.02 6.91 2.43
CA TYR A 468 18.82 5.71 2.61
C TYR A 468 18.37 4.99 3.87
N THR A 469 18.12 3.69 3.77
CA THR A 469 17.79 2.82 4.90
C THR A 469 18.73 1.62 4.92
N TYR A 470 19.37 1.41 6.06
CA TYR A 470 20.02 0.15 6.39
C TYR A 470 19.16 -0.56 7.44
N PHE A 471 18.78 -1.82 7.18
CA PHE A 471 17.92 -2.55 8.10
C PHE A 471 18.11 -4.07 8.06
N HIS A 472 17.66 -4.70 9.13
CA HIS A 472 17.47 -6.13 9.26
C HIS A 472 16.01 -6.42 9.61
N SER A 473 15.42 -7.42 8.98
CA SER A 473 14.06 -7.88 9.27
C SER A 473 14.02 -9.40 9.30
N GLN A 474 13.57 -9.97 10.41
CA GLN A 474 13.58 -11.41 10.65
C GLN A 474 12.31 -11.83 11.41
N PHE A 475 11.77 -13.01 11.04
CA PHE A 475 10.62 -13.63 11.71
C PHE A 475 10.89 -15.09 12.04
N THR A 476 10.24 -15.60 13.08
CA THR A 476 10.46 -16.97 13.55
C THR A 476 9.65 -18.00 12.77
N THR A 477 10.21 -19.19 12.68
CA THR A 477 9.51 -20.41 12.27
C THR A 477 8.77 -21.05 13.44
N THR A 478 8.01 -22.12 13.20
CA THR A 478 7.40 -22.98 14.26
C THR A 478 8.43 -23.53 15.24
N GLN A 479 9.68 -23.73 14.81
CA GLN A 479 10.79 -24.19 15.66
C GLN A 479 11.42 -23.06 16.47
N GLY A 480 10.99 -21.79 16.29
CA GLY A 480 11.53 -20.62 16.98
C GLY A 480 12.80 -20.03 16.37
N ASN A 481 13.28 -20.56 15.25
CA ASN A 481 14.46 -20.03 14.53
C ASN A 481 14.08 -18.76 13.77
N TYR A 482 14.94 -17.73 13.86
CA TYR A 482 14.78 -16.50 13.09
C TYR A 482 15.29 -16.67 11.66
N LEU A 483 14.43 -16.47 10.68
CA LEU A 483 14.77 -16.39 9.25
C LEU A 483 14.62 -14.95 8.75
N PRO A 484 15.44 -14.52 7.77
CA PRO A 484 15.27 -13.20 7.17
C PRO A 484 13.91 -13.11 6.48
N SER A 485 13.29 -11.93 6.49
CA SER A 485 12.10 -11.69 5.68
C SER A 485 12.46 -11.66 4.18
N VAL A 486 11.48 -11.97 3.33
CA VAL A 486 11.64 -11.92 1.86
C VAL A 486 11.94 -10.53 1.31
N TRP A 487 11.88 -9.47 2.13
CA TRP A 487 12.27 -8.10 1.78
C TRP A 487 13.51 -7.59 2.54
N ASP A 488 14.23 -8.44 3.29
CA ASP A 488 15.45 -8.07 4.03
C ASP A 488 16.63 -7.83 3.08
N SER A 489 16.54 -6.79 2.28
CA SER A 489 17.56 -6.40 1.30
C SER A 489 18.76 -5.68 1.92
N ARG A 490 18.75 -5.43 3.22
CA ARG A 490 19.76 -4.69 3.99
C ARG A 490 19.87 -3.22 3.63
N HIS A 491 20.01 -2.88 2.37
CA HIS A 491 20.25 -1.53 1.88
C HIS A 491 19.13 -1.13 0.93
N LEU A 492 18.49 -0.01 1.22
CA LEU A 492 17.55 0.65 0.32
C LEU A 492 18.02 2.07 0.09
N ILE A 493 18.08 2.50 -1.16
CA ILE A 493 18.31 3.89 -1.54
C ILE A 493 17.17 4.31 -2.45
N SER A 494 16.64 5.49 -2.23
CA SER A 494 15.74 6.13 -3.17
C SER A 494 16.09 7.62 -3.33
N PHE A 495 16.09 8.05 -4.57
CA PHE A 495 16.18 9.46 -4.94
C PHE A 495 15.04 9.80 -5.88
N SER A 496 14.42 10.95 -5.67
CA SER A 496 13.47 11.55 -6.59
C SER A 496 13.64 13.05 -6.55
N GLY A 497 13.84 13.67 -7.70
CA GLY A 497 14.04 15.10 -7.74
C GLY A 497 13.98 15.67 -9.14
N GLY A 498 13.94 17.00 -9.22
CA GLY A 498 13.87 17.69 -10.49
C GLY A 498 14.52 19.07 -10.46
N TYR A 499 14.82 19.57 -11.64
CA TYR A 499 15.39 20.87 -11.87
C TYR A 499 14.55 21.64 -12.91
N LYS A 500 14.03 22.79 -12.52
CA LYS A 500 13.26 23.69 -13.39
C LYS A 500 14.18 24.60 -14.17
N LEU A 501 14.13 24.47 -15.48
CA LEU A 501 14.88 25.27 -16.43
C LEU A 501 14.08 26.49 -16.90
N LYS A 502 14.74 27.39 -17.61
CA LYS A 502 14.07 28.52 -18.28
C LYS A 502 13.04 28.03 -19.30
N ARG A 503 12.08 28.89 -19.61
CA ARG A 503 11.02 28.65 -20.62
C ARG A 503 10.13 27.43 -20.28
N ASN A 504 9.89 27.16 -18.99
CA ASN A 504 9.04 26.05 -18.49
C ASN A 504 9.49 24.67 -18.94
N TRP A 505 10.79 24.44 -19.06
CA TRP A 505 11.35 23.10 -19.12
C TRP A 505 11.62 22.59 -17.69
N GLU A 506 11.45 21.28 -17.50
CA GLU A 506 11.79 20.60 -16.28
C GLU A 506 12.44 19.26 -16.61
N ILE A 507 13.51 18.93 -15.91
CA ILE A 507 14.17 17.63 -15.97
C ILE A 507 14.02 17.01 -14.60
N SER A 508 13.51 15.79 -14.52
CA SER A 508 13.40 15.04 -13.28
C SER A 508 14.01 13.64 -13.42
N ALA A 509 14.48 13.14 -12.30
CA ALA A 509 15.06 11.80 -12.23
C ALA A 509 14.57 11.08 -10.98
N ARG A 510 14.49 9.76 -11.10
CA ARG A 510 14.23 8.85 -10.01
C ARG A 510 15.27 7.73 -10.04
N TRP A 511 15.81 7.41 -8.90
CA TRP A 511 16.76 6.32 -8.73
C TRP A 511 16.37 5.47 -7.53
N ARG A 512 16.39 4.16 -7.70
CA ARG A 512 16.08 3.17 -6.67
C ARG A 512 17.14 2.10 -6.68
N PHE A 513 17.66 1.79 -5.50
CA PHE A 513 18.59 0.69 -5.26
C PHE A 513 18.08 -0.15 -4.10
N SER A 514 18.14 -1.47 -4.25
CA SER A 514 17.91 -2.45 -3.20
C SER A 514 19.05 -3.45 -3.21
N GLY A 515 19.60 -3.76 -2.04
CA GLY A 515 20.61 -4.80 -1.89
C GLY A 515 20.07 -6.19 -2.20
N LYS A 516 20.87 -7.22 -1.96
CA LYS A 516 20.49 -8.62 -2.20
C LYS A 516 19.29 -9.01 -1.34
N THR A 517 18.20 -9.40 -1.99
CA THR A 517 16.90 -9.67 -1.34
C THR A 517 16.68 -11.18 -1.23
N PRO A 518 16.40 -11.74 -0.04
CA PRO A 518 16.05 -13.15 0.10
C PRO A 518 14.79 -13.49 -0.70
N TYR A 519 14.73 -14.70 -1.24
CA TYR A 519 13.50 -15.23 -1.84
C TYR A 519 13.33 -16.71 -1.51
N VAL A 520 12.15 -17.25 -1.78
CA VAL A 520 11.83 -18.67 -1.59
C VAL A 520 11.90 -19.34 -2.96
N PRO A 521 12.79 -20.30 -3.20
CA PRO A 521 12.87 -20.99 -4.49
C PRO A 521 11.69 -21.96 -4.70
N VAL A 522 11.48 -22.32 -5.94
CA VAL A 522 10.44 -23.29 -6.34
C VAL A 522 10.87 -24.70 -5.93
N ASP A 523 9.96 -25.46 -5.30
CA ASP A 523 10.09 -26.91 -5.19
C ASP A 523 9.67 -27.52 -6.52
N GLN A 524 10.66 -27.93 -7.34
CA GLN A 524 10.41 -28.44 -8.68
C GLN A 524 9.60 -29.75 -8.68
N ASN A 525 9.83 -30.64 -7.71
CA ASN A 525 9.09 -31.90 -7.64
C ASN A 525 7.64 -31.69 -7.25
N ALA A 526 7.40 -30.90 -6.22
CA ALA A 526 6.05 -30.55 -5.78
C ALA A 526 5.30 -29.74 -6.86
N THR A 527 5.97 -28.77 -7.51
CA THR A 527 5.41 -28.00 -8.62
C THR A 527 5.07 -28.89 -9.82
N LEU A 528 5.93 -29.84 -10.20
CA LEU A 528 5.64 -30.76 -11.31
C LEU A 528 4.39 -31.60 -11.02
N ALA A 529 4.22 -32.04 -9.78
CA ALA A 529 3.04 -32.81 -9.36
C ALA A 529 1.76 -31.96 -9.32
N ALA A 530 1.88 -30.67 -8.95
CA ALA A 530 0.76 -29.73 -8.77
C ALA A 530 0.53 -28.84 -10.00
N TYR A 531 1.34 -28.95 -11.05
CA TYR A 531 1.31 -28.05 -12.19
C TYR A 531 -0.11 -27.82 -12.75
N PRO A 532 -0.53 -26.58 -13.01
CA PRO A 532 0.25 -25.35 -13.14
C PRO A 532 0.46 -24.55 -11.82
N GLU A 533 0.14 -25.11 -10.68
CA GLU A 533 0.40 -24.45 -9.39
C GLU A 533 1.89 -24.48 -9.04
N VAL A 534 2.45 -23.35 -8.67
CA VAL A 534 3.85 -23.21 -8.25
C VAL A 534 3.95 -23.42 -6.74
N VAL A 535 4.70 -24.44 -6.33
CA VAL A 535 4.95 -24.75 -4.92
C VAL A 535 6.32 -24.23 -4.52
N LEU A 536 6.39 -23.46 -3.42
CA LEU A 536 7.63 -22.88 -2.92
C LEU A 536 8.26 -23.75 -1.81
N ASP A 537 9.59 -23.89 -1.84
CA ASP A 537 10.34 -24.58 -0.79
C ASP A 537 10.74 -23.61 0.34
N TYR A 538 9.86 -23.43 1.32
CA TYR A 538 10.09 -22.57 2.46
C TYR A 538 11.26 -23.02 3.37
N ASN A 539 11.75 -24.27 3.24
CA ASN A 539 12.95 -24.70 3.96
C ASN A 539 14.22 -24.02 3.45
N GLN A 540 14.18 -23.47 2.23
CA GLN A 540 15.29 -22.74 1.62
C GLN A 540 15.23 -21.22 1.87
N LEU A 541 14.23 -20.75 2.59
CA LEU A 541 14.11 -19.32 2.89
C LEU A 541 15.36 -18.79 3.60
N GLY A 542 15.99 -17.76 3.00
CA GLY A 542 17.22 -17.14 3.49
C GLY A 542 18.51 -17.74 2.96
N ASN A 543 18.48 -18.93 2.35
CA ASN A 543 19.64 -19.55 1.74
C ASN A 543 19.99 -18.94 0.37
N VAL A 544 18.98 -18.51 -0.38
CA VAL A 544 19.12 -17.91 -1.70
C VAL A 544 18.69 -16.45 -1.69
N LYS A 545 19.34 -15.65 -2.54
CA LYS A 545 19.10 -14.21 -2.64
C LYS A 545 19.18 -13.78 -4.09
N LEU A 546 18.29 -12.88 -4.46
CA LEU A 546 18.39 -12.15 -5.72
C LEU A 546 19.57 -11.20 -5.70
N ASP A 547 20.12 -10.89 -6.86
CA ASP A 547 21.13 -9.86 -7.03
C ASP A 547 20.58 -8.46 -6.70
N PRO A 548 21.44 -7.46 -6.47
CA PRO A 548 20.99 -6.12 -6.16
C PRO A 548 20.14 -5.53 -7.29
N PHE A 549 19.03 -4.89 -6.91
CA PHE A 549 18.19 -4.13 -7.82
C PHE A 549 18.71 -2.70 -7.96
N ASN A 550 18.88 -2.22 -9.19
CA ASN A 550 19.33 -0.86 -9.47
C ASN A 550 18.58 -0.30 -10.67
N LEU A 551 17.70 0.66 -10.45
CA LEU A 551 16.85 1.20 -11.49
C LEU A 551 16.83 2.73 -11.44
N ALA A 552 17.05 3.35 -12.58
CA ALA A 552 16.97 4.79 -12.71
C ALA A 552 16.09 5.20 -13.90
N ASP A 553 15.28 6.21 -13.69
CA ASP A 553 14.37 6.78 -14.67
C ASP A 553 14.66 8.26 -14.84
N ILE A 554 14.52 8.78 -16.06
CA ILE A 554 14.69 10.20 -16.38
C ILE A 554 13.48 10.71 -17.16
N ARG A 555 13.06 11.92 -16.86
CA ARG A 555 11.90 12.53 -17.51
C ARG A 555 12.16 13.99 -17.84
N PHE A 556 11.68 14.40 -19.00
CA PHE A 556 11.74 15.75 -19.55
C PHE A 556 10.31 16.27 -19.73
N ASP A 557 10.00 17.38 -19.12
CA ASP A 557 8.71 18.06 -19.25
C ASP A 557 8.87 19.41 -19.94
N LYS A 558 7.91 19.75 -20.78
CA LYS A 558 7.79 21.07 -21.42
C LYS A 558 6.37 21.58 -21.31
N LYS A 559 6.19 22.73 -20.66
CA LYS A 559 4.88 23.38 -20.50
C LYS A 559 4.76 24.63 -21.35
N TRP A 560 3.63 24.74 -22.07
CA TRP A 560 3.19 25.94 -22.79
C TRP A 560 1.93 26.49 -22.12
N ASN A 561 1.91 27.79 -21.85
CA ASN A 561 0.77 28.47 -21.26
C ASN A 561 0.07 29.32 -22.31
N PHE A 562 -1.20 29.05 -22.56
CA PHE A 562 -2.07 29.80 -23.47
C PHE A 562 -3.09 30.61 -22.65
N LYS A 563 -3.89 31.44 -23.30
CA LYS A 563 -4.86 32.31 -22.61
C LYS A 563 -5.94 31.56 -21.81
N ARG A 564 -6.36 30.39 -22.30
CA ARG A 564 -7.49 29.62 -21.72
C ARG A 564 -7.09 28.24 -21.20
N TYR A 565 -5.96 27.71 -21.61
CA TYR A 565 -5.47 26.39 -21.23
C TYR A 565 -3.95 26.38 -21.15
N SER A 566 -3.40 25.38 -20.50
CA SER A 566 -1.98 25.05 -20.61
C SER A 566 -1.81 23.63 -21.17
N PHE A 567 -0.73 23.43 -21.91
CA PHE A 567 -0.35 22.14 -22.47
C PHE A 567 1.03 21.75 -21.92
N ASN A 568 1.11 20.58 -21.28
CA ASN A 568 2.37 20.01 -20.80
C ASN A 568 2.62 18.71 -21.56
N PHE A 569 3.72 18.63 -22.28
CA PHE A 569 4.21 17.41 -22.91
C PHE A 569 5.35 16.85 -22.08
N TYR A 570 5.41 15.53 -21.93
CA TYR A 570 6.53 14.88 -21.29
C TYR A 570 7.05 13.69 -22.12
N PHE A 571 8.35 13.46 -21.96
CA PHE A 571 9.06 12.29 -22.44
C PHE A 571 9.84 11.67 -21.28
N GLU A 572 9.67 10.38 -21.06
CA GLU A 572 10.27 9.63 -19.95
C GLU A 572 10.97 8.39 -20.50
N ILE A 573 12.12 8.07 -19.95
CA ILE A 573 12.82 6.81 -20.20
C ILE A 573 12.94 6.10 -18.86
N GLN A 574 12.19 5.02 -18.69
CA GLN A 574 12.32 4.13 -17.55
C GLN A 574 13.50 3.19 -17.78
N ASN A 575 14.19 2.83 -16.68
CA ASN A 575 15.41 2.02 -16.73
C ASN A 575 16.46 2.55 -17.73
N PHE A 576 16.72 3.87 -17.72
CA PHE A 576 17.62 4.49 -18.73
C PHE A 576 19.07 3.99 -18.63
N LEU A 577 19.46 3.34 -17.52
CA LEU A 577 20.77 2.71 -17.34
C LEU A 577 20.83 1.29 -17.91
N ALA A 578 19.73 0.80 -18.48
CA ALA A 578 19.64 -0.56 -19.05
C ALA A 578 20.12 -1.67 -18.07
N GLN A 579 19.73 -1.57 -16.81
CA GLN A 579 20.08 -2.55 -15.79
C GLN A 579 19.07 -3.71 -15.80
N SER A 580 19.58 -4.93 -15.62
CA SER A 580 18.72 -6.10 -15.43
C SER A 580 17.96 -5.99 -14.09
N VAL A 581 16.69 -6.37 -14.11
CA VAL A 581 15.85 -6.45 -12.91
C VAL A 581 15.87 -7.87 -12.40
N PRO A 582 16.51 -8.13 -11.23
CA PRO A 582 16.60 -9.47 -10.68
C PRO A 582 15.22 -10.04 -10.35
N ARG A 583 14.97 -11.28 -10.74
CA ARG A 583 13.74 -12.02 -10.47
C ARG A 583 14.04 -13.47 -10.09
N PRO A 584 13.17 -14.15 -9.33
CA PRO A 584 13.31 -15.57 -9.06
C PRO A 584 13.35 -16.40 -10.34
N ASP A 585 13.92 -17.60 -10.23
CA ASP A 585 13.85 -18.58 -11.31
C ASP A 585 12.39 -19.00 -11.56
N GLU A 586 11.98 -18.99 -12.82
CA GLU A 586 10.67 -19.40 -13.29
C GLU A 586 10.78 -20.72 -14.06
N TYR A 587 9.83 -21.63 -13.80
CA TYR A 587 9.84 -22.98 -14.37
C TYR A 587 8.56 -23.24 -15.14
N GLY A 588 8.70 -23.83 -16.32
CA GLY A 588 7.59 -24.30 -17.15
C GLY A 588 7.76 -25.78 -17.50
N LEU A 589 6.75 -26.39 -18.10
CA LEU A 589 6.86 -27.73 -18.66
C LEU A 589 7.79 -27.73 -19.87
N ASP A 590 8.62 -28.79 -19.98
CA ASP A 590 9.51 -29.00 -21.11
C ASP A 590 8.69 -29.23 -22.41
N ARG A 591 9.01 -28.45 -23.46
CA ARG A 591 8.28 -28.43 -24.74
C ARG A 591 9.25 -28.36 -25.91
N THR A 592 8.81 -28.86 -27.06
CA THR A 592 9.50 -28.67 -28.33
C THR A 592 9.43 -27.20 -28.79
N GLU A 593 10.20 -26.85 -29.82
CA GLU A 593 10.15 -25.52 -30.45
C GLU A 593 8.73 -25.17 -31.00
N ASP A 594 7.94 -26.17 -31.34
CA ASP A 594 6.55 -26.03 -31.78
C ASP A 594 5.54 -25.99 -30.62
N GLY A 595 6.01 -25.97 -29.36
CA GLY A 595 5.17 -25.90 -28.16
C GLY A 595 4.55 -27.22 -27.69
N ASN A 596 4.87 -28.37 -28.31
CA ASN A 596 4.34 -29.66 -27.89
C ASN A 596 5.05 -30.16 -26.63
N LEU A 597 4.29 -30.75 -25.69
CA LEU A 597 4.84 -31.34 -24.47
C LEU A 597 5.81 -32.49 -24.77
N ILE A 598 6.95 -32.46 -24.11
CA ILE A 598 7.92 -33.57 -24.10
C ILE A 598 7.54 -34.53 -22.97
N LEU A 599 7.49 -35.82 -23.26
CA LEU A 599 7.17 -36.85 -22.30
C LEU A 599 8.41 -37.73 -21.97
N PRO A 600 8.60 -38.16 -20.71
CA PRO A 600 7.78 -37.83 -19.54
C PRO A 600 7.84 -36.34 -19.18
N ARG A 601 6.79 -35.83 -18.55
CA ARG A 601 6.75 -34.42 -18.12
C ARG A 601 7.93 -34.10 -17.22
N ASN A 602 8.58 -32.96 -17.48
CA ASN A 602 9.65 -32.40 -16.68
C ASN A 602 9.51 -30.88 -16.61
N LEU A 603 10.09 -30.26 -15.57
CA LEU A 603 10.19 -28.82 -15.45
C LEU A 603 11.56 -28.35 -15.93
N VAL A 604 11.56 -27.29 -16.70
CA VAL A 604 12.76 -26.58 -17.15
C VAL A 604 12.69 -25.12 -16.74
N LYS A 605 13.83 -24.52 -16.47
CA LYS A 605 13.91 -23.08 -16.24
C LYS A 605 13.63 -22.36 -17.55
N VAL A 606 12.62 -21.47 -17.54
CA VAL A 606 12.15 -20.80 -18.76
C VAL A 606 12.53 -19.33 -18.81
N ASN A 607 12.79 -18.66 -17.68
CA ASN A 607 13.20 -17.27 -17.69
C ASN A 607 14.71 -17.11 -17.98
N THR A 608 15.01 -16.25 -18.93
CA THR A 608 16.38 -15.87 -19.28
C THR A 608 16.69 -14.47 -18.76
N GLU A 609 17.94 -14.19 -18.39
CA GLU A 609 18.37 -12.86 -17.91
C GLU A 609 18.43 -11.83 -19.05
N GLU A 610 18.50 -12.27 -20.30
CA GLU A 610 18.83 -11.43 -21.46
C GLU A 610 17.71 -10.42 -21.84
N ASN A 611 16.46 -10.64 -21.45
CA ASN A 611 15.32 -9.82 -21.90
C ASN A 611 14.86 -8.73 -20.93
N ASN A 612 15.54 -8.54 -19.79
CA ASN A 612 15.08 -7.69 -18.70
C ASN A 612 15.74 -6.31 -18.58
N ASN A 613 16.69 -5.98 -19.45
CA ASN A 613 17.52 -4.78 -19.34
C ASN A 613 17.17 -3.66 -20.32
N ILE A 614 15.99 -3.67 -20.90
CA ILE A 614 15.58 -2.73 -21.95
C ILE A 614 15.11 -1.41 -21.34
N PRO A 615 15.67 -0.26 -21.75
CA PRO A 615 15.08 1.05 -21.47
C PRO A 615 13.70 1.18 -22.13
N ILE A 616 12.70 1.62 -21.36
CA ILE A 616 11.32 1.77 -21.85
C ILE A 616 11.03 3.26 -22.07
N PRO A 617 11.06 3.77 -23.32
CA PRO A 617 10.65 5.13 -23.60
C PRO A 617 9.14 5.26 -23.53
N SER A 618 8.68 6.36 -22.95
CA SER A 618 7.27 6.70 -22.90
C SER A 618 7.06 8.20 -23.07
N PHE A 619 5.89 8.58 -23.54
CA PHE A 619 5.50 9.97 -23.67
C PHE A 619 4.05 10.17 -23.29
N GLY A 620 3.70 11.40 -23.00
CA GLY A 620 2.33 11.78 -22.73
C GLY A 620 2.17 13.27 -22.65
N PHE A 621 0.93 13.70 -22.43
CA PHE A 621 0.63 15.12 -22.26
C PHE A 621 -0.48 15.36 -21.25
N VAL A 622 -0.52 16.57 -20.74
CA VAL A 622 -1.58 17.08 -19.86
C VAL A 622 -2.07 18.41 -20.40
N ILE A 623 -3.38 18.54 -20.53
CA ILE A 623 -4.06 19.79 -20.89
C ILE A 623 -4.83 20.24 -19.66
N ASP A 624 -4.46 21.42 -19.09
CA ASP A 624 -5.22 22.06 -18.01
C ASP A 624 -6.09 23.17 -18.62
N PHE A 625 -7.38 23.27 -18.26
CA PHE A 625 -8.35 24.25 -18.79
C PHE A 625 -9.28 24.85 -17.73
#